data_3c10b9b1e6f15426295288af51044d76
#
_entry.id   3c10b9b1e6f15426295288af51044d76
#
_cell.length_a   1.000
_cell.length_b   1.000
_cell.length_c   1.000
_cell.angle_alpha   90.00
_cell.angle_beta   90.00
_cell.angle_gamma   90.00
#
_symmetry.space_group_name_H-M   'P 1'
#
loop_
_entity.id
_entity.type
_entity.pdbx_description
1 polymer ?
#
loop_
_entity_poly.entity_id
_entity_poly.type
_entity_poly.pdbx_seq_one_letter_code
_entity_poly.pdbx_strand_id
1 'polypeptide(L)'
;MAKQKTADVLISLEEARERGLLIHTKKDTPYFNYSLFVRSEDEVKYNINQNISKTATGGEYFSPLFRTDWNTNGHQFQLENLDQEDVWLDAGGHIGVFATRLLTQFPRIKKVLSYEPFRNNIEFAELNLGENGVADRCEMIEAALVPNDDTKNVDFFLAWDSGKHSLLPVRGRTQVTVPAKNFSKALKEATCLKMDVEGAEYDLIKSVEDWSNIRIAIIEYHFHYRNLSKGRVEKFNEILDIFRANFDDIYVCPNVENTKTWITHFAAVKRG
;
A
#
# COMPACT_ATOMS: atom_id res chain seq x y z
N MET A 1 16.47 23.34 -11.02
CA MET A 1 16.24 22.63 -9.77
C MET A 1 15.17 21.51 -9.83
N ALA A 2 14.04 21.66 -10.54
CA ALA A 2 13.01 20.61 -10.63
C ALA A 2 13.43 19.32 -11.37
N LYS A 3 14.32 19.41 -12.39
CA LYS A 3 14.79 18.23 -13.15
C LYS A 3 15.76 17.32 -12.38
N GLN A 4 16.46 17.83 -11.38
CA GLN A 4 17.43 17.06 -10.60
C GLN A 4 16.73 16.22 -9.52
N LYS A 5 15.63 16.73 -8.94
CA LYS A 5 14.84 15.99 -7.95
C LYS A 5 14.13 14.73 -8.50
N THR A 6 13.85 14.72 -9.81
CA THR A 6 13.13 13.62 -10.46
C THR A 6 14.00 12.37 -10.69
N ALA A 7 15.31 12.53 -10.72
CA ALA A 7 16.24 11.41 -10.96
C ALA A 7 16.47 10.57 -9.69
N ASP A 8 16.41 11.18 -8.52
CA ASP A 8 16.86 10.55 -7.28
C ASP A 8 15.90 9.46 -6.75
N VAL A 9 14.60 9.54 -7.07
CA VAL A 9 13.61 8.53 -6.64
C VAL A 9 13.61 7.26 -7.51
N LEU A 10 14.34 7.27 -8.63
CA LEU A 10 14.41 6.12 -9.55
C LEU A 10 15.73 5.35 -9.44
N ILE A 11 16.68 5.85 -8.63
CA ILE A 11 18.00 5.24 -8.50
C ILE A 11 17.95 3.92 -7.73
N SER A 12 18.91 3.04 -8.03
CA SER A 12 19.12 1.81 -7.28
C SER A 12 19.71 2.10 -5.89
N LEU A 13 19.70 1.09 -5.02
CA LEU A 13 20.34 1.18 -3.71
C LEU A 13 21.86 1.42 -3.83
N GLU A 14 22.50 0.76 -4.79
CA GLU A 14 23.94 0.94 -5.07
C GLU A 14 24.25 2.38 -5.46
N GLU A 15 23.51 2.92 -6.43
CA GLU A 15 23.68 4.30 -6.86
C GLU A 15 23.39 5.30 -5.72
N ALA A 16 22.39 5.04 -4.86
CA ALA A 16 22.12 5.88 -3.71
C ALA A 16 23.30 5.91 -2.72
N ARG A 17 23.96 4.77 -2.50
CA ARG A 17 25.16 4.67 -1.66
C ARG A 17 26.35 5.43 -2.26
N GLU A 18 26.64 5.21 -3.55
CA GLU A 18 27.73 5.85 -4.25
C GLU A 18 27.60 7.38 -4.28
N ARG A 19 26.37 7.87 -4.43
CA ARG A 19 26.06 9.30 -4.49
C ARG A 19 25.87 9.94 -3.10
N GLY A 20 25.94 9.16 -2.01
CA GLY A 20 25.71 9.66 -0.66
C GLY A 20 24.29 10.16 -0.41
N LEU A 21 23.31 9.60 -1.12
CA LEU A 21 21.89 9.99 -1.03
C LEU A 21 21.09 9.11 -0.07
N LEU A 22 21.71 8.06 0.49
CA LEU A 22 21.03 7.16 1.43
C LEU A 22 20.82 7.85 2.77
N ILE A 23 19.56 8.10 3.11
CA ILE A 23 19.16 8.75 4.36
C ILE A 23 18.62 7.67 5.29
N HIS A 24 19.27 7.48 6.45
CA HIS A 24 18.76 6.65 7.51
C HIS A 24 17.90 7.50 8.46
N THR A 25 16.67 7.08 8.68
CA THR A 25 15.72 7.79 9.53
C THR A 25 15.05 6.81 10.49
N LYS A 26 14.76 7.27 11.69
CA LYS A 26 14.16 6.45 12.74
C LYS A 26 12.88 7.08 13.25
N LYS A 27 11.88 6.25 13.51
CA LYS A 27 10.70 6.61 14.25
C LYS A 27 10.65 5.84 15.55
N ASP A 28 10.57 6.58 16.62
CA ASP A 28 10.48 6.06 17.97
C ASP A 28 9.33 6.77 18.69
N THR A 29 8.20 6.09 18.78
CA THR A 29 7.00 6.54 19.51
C THR A 29 6.45 5.37 20.31
N PRO A 30 5.56 5.60 21.29
CA PRO A 30 4.90 4.50 22.02
C PRO A 30 4.20 3.47 21.12
N TYR A 31 3.86 3.87 19.88
CA TYR A 31 3.11 3.02 18.94
C TYR A 31 3.96 2.50 17.79
N PHE A 32 5.11 3.12 17.51
CA PHE A 32 5.94 2.77 16.36
C PHE A 32 7.42 2.89 16.72
N ASN A 33 8.13 1.78 16.59
CA ASN A 33 9.57 1.76 16.70
C ASN A 33 10.14 1.01 15.50
N TYR A 34 10.53 1.77 14.49
CA TYR A 34 11.17 1.23 13.29
C TYR A 34 12.11 2.27 12.66
N SER A 35 13.04 1.80 11.86
CA SER A 35 13.94 2.63 11.07
C SER A 35 13.83 2.33 9.60
N LEU A 36 14.09 3.32 8.76
CA LEU A 36 14.04 3.21 7.32
C LEU A 36 15.23 3.87 6.67
N PHE A 37 15.68 3.27 5.59
CA PHE A 37 16.55 3.91 4.60
C PHE A 37 15.71 4.41 3.43
N VAL A 38 15.92 5.66 3.05
CA VAL A 38 15.20 6.33 1.96
C VAL A 38 16.17 7.11 1.08
N ARG A 39 15.73 7.48 -0.13
CA ARG A 39 16.54 8.15 -1.15
C ARG A 39 16.50 9.67 -1.09
N SER A 40 15.52 10.23 -0.40
CA SER A 40 15.31 11.69 -0.39
C SER A 40 14.58 12.16 0.85
N GLU A 41 14.73 13.46 1.16
CA GLU A 41 13.96 14.12 2.24
C GLU A 41 12.44 14.10 1.98
N ASP A 42 12.02 14.06 0.72
CA ASP A 42 10.60 13.93 0.39
C ASP A 42 10.08 12.53 0.79
N GLU A 43 10.86 11.47 0.59
CA GLU A 43 10.51 10.12 1.11
C GLU A 43 10.49 10.06 2.64
N VAL A 44 11.38 10.75 3.35
CA VAL A 44 11.31 10.91 4.82
C VAL A 44 9.97 11.51 5.21
N LYS A 45 9.60 12.60 4.54
CA LYS A 45 8.35 13.30 4.82
C LYS A 45 7.14 12.41 4.61
N TYR A 46 7.07 11.71 3.49
CA TYR A 46 5.92 10.84 3.17
C TYR A 46 5.89 9.59 4.04
N ASN A 47 6.99 8.89 4.21
CA ASN A 47 7.02 7.60 4.87
C ASN A 47 7.15 7.66 6.38
N ILE A 48 7.62 8.76 6.94
CA ILE A 48 7.81 8.92 8.39
C ILE A 48 6.92 10.01 8.96
N ASN A 49 6.93 11.20 8.40
CA ASN A 49 6.26 12.35 9.01
C ASN A 49 4.77 12.43 8.71
N GLN A 50 4.33 12.12 7.49
CA GLN A 50 2.90 12.14 7.16
C GLN A 50 2.15 11.00 7.82
N ASN A 51 2.82 9.92 7.97
CA ASN A 51 2.24 8.72 8.53
C ASN A 51 2.05 8.75 10.05
N ILE A 52 2.32 9.82 10.75
CA ILE A 52 2.34 9.82 12.20
C ILE A 52 1.72 11.04 12.82
N SER A 53 1.65 12.12 12.10
CA SER A 53 1.12 13.32 12.69
C SER A 53 -0.12 13.78 11.99
N LYS A 54 -1.09 13.96 12.80
CA LYS A 54 -2.16 14.93 12.78
C LYS A 54 -3.51 14.33 12.45
N THR A 55 -4.11 14.03 13.57
CA THR A 55 -5.22 14.83 14.09
C THR A 55 -6.27 15.21 13.07
N ALA A 56 -7.39 14.61 13.24
CA ALA A 56 -8.76 15.14 13.10
C ALA A 56 -9.16 16.01 11.90
N THR A 57 -8.26 16.55 11.09
CA THR A 57 -8.64 17.48 10.03
C THR A 57 -8.38 17.01 8.61
N GLY A 58 -8.24 15.75 8.41
CA GLY A 58 -8.20 15.22 7.07
C GLY A 58 -6.81 15.07 6.51
N GLY A 59 -6.54 13.95 6.01
CA GLY A 59 -5.37 13.65 5.23
C GLY A 59 -4.35 12.79 5.94
N GLU A 60 -4.75 12.10 6.99
CA GLU A 60 -3.91 11.08 7.53
C GLU A 60 -4.18 9.78 6.86
N TYR A 61 -3.34 9.56 5.98
CA TYR A 61 -3.09 8.39 5.21
C TYR A 61 -2.59 7.26 6.09
N PHE A 62 -3.38 6.89 7.11
CA PHE A 62 -3.05 5.74 7.84
C PHE A 62 -4.02 4.66 7.54
N SER A 63 -3.42 3.65 7.08
CA SER A 63 -4.02 2.35 7.24
C SER A 63 -4.71 2.31 8.59
N PRO A 64 -5.99 2.06 8.67
CA PRO A 64 -6.74 1.90 9.90
C PRO A 64 -6.06 1.00 10.93
N LEU A 65 -5.18 0.12 10.47
CA LEU A 65 -4.34 -0.76 11.28
C LEU A 65 -3.55 -0.05 12.37
N PHE A 66 -3.21 1.20 12.17
CA PHE A 66 -2.30 1.90 13.06
C PHE A 66 -2.97 3.03 13.84
N ARG A 67 -4.30 3.13 13.76
CA ARG A 67 -5.09 4.09 14.53
C ARG A 67 -5.82 3.39 15.68
N THR A 68 -5.51 3.81 16.88
CA THR A 68 -6.23 3.37 18.07
C THR A 68 -7.54 4.13 18.28
N ASP A 69 -7.72 5.26 17.58
CA ASP A 69 -8.82 6.20 17.73
C ASP A 69 -9.79 6.22 16.56
N TRP A 70 -9.69 5.28 15.63
CA TRP A 70 -10.60 5.21 14.50
C TRP A 70 -12.01 4.79 14.95
N ASN A 71 -12.83 5.80 15.13
CA ASN A 71 -14.21 5.64 15.53
C ASN A 71 -15.12 5.96 14.34
N THR A 72 -15.72 4.94 13.75
CA THR A 72 -16.80 5.11 12.78
C THR A 72 -18.07 4.54 13.41
N ASN A 73 -19.05 5.39 13.68
CA ASN A 73 -20.34 5.00 14.24
C ASN A 73 -20.27 4.26 15.59
N GLY A 74 -19.28 4.57 16.44
CA GLY A 74 -19.15 3.97 17.78
C GLY A 74 -18.40 2.65 17.83
N HIS A 75 -17.88 2.17 16.71
CA HIS A 75 -17.03 0.98 16.69
C HIS A 75 -15.55 1.37 16.60
N GLN A 76 -14.79 0.99 17.62
CA GLN A 76 -13.31 1.08 17.56
C GLN A 76 -12.79 -0.12 16.79
N PHE A 77 -11.93 0.17 15.80
CA PHE A 77 -11.11 -0.86 15.18
C PHE A 77 -10.01 -1.24 16.19
N GLN A 78 -10.10 -2.43 16.77
CA GLN A 78 -9.16 -2.83 17.81
C GLN A 78 -7.91 -3.43 17.19
N LEU A 79 -6.76 -2.82 17.45
CA LEU A 79 -5.43 -3.32 17.06
C LEU A 79 -5.15 -4.73 17.58
N GLU A 80 -5.78 -5.12 18.68
CA GLU A 80 -5.66 -6.45 19.29
C GLU A 80 -6.02 -7.59 18.34
N ASN A 81 -6.95 -7.34 17.41
CA ASN A 81 -7.36 -8.33 16.42
C ASN A 81 -6.35 -8.50 15.26
N LEU A 82 -5.26 -7.75 15.25
CA LEU A 82 -4.25 -7.80 14.20
C LEU A 82 -3.09 -8.72 14.53
N ASP A 83 -2.78 -8.90 15.81
CA ASP A 83 -1.68 -9.77 16.25
C ASP A 83 -2.09 -11.24 16.27
N GLN A 84 -2.27 -11.80 15.09
CA GLN A 84 -2.64 -13.19 14.85
C GLN A 84 -1.67 -13.83 13.86
N GLU A 85 -1.74 -15.17 13.73
CA GLU A 85 -0.90 -15.91 12.79
C GLU A 85 -1.36 -15.75 11.32
N ASP A 86 -1.54 -14.50 10.90
CA ASP A 86 -2.00 -14.17 9.56
C ASP A 86 -0.89 -14.20 8.53
N VAL A 87 -1.30 -14.43 7.28
CA VAL A 87 -0.52 -14.13 6.08
C VAL A 87 -1.14 -12.90 5.42
N TRP A 88 -0.34 -11.85 5.31
CA TRP A 88 -0.74 -10.61 4.67
C TRP A 88 -0.31 -10.56 3.21
N LEU A 89 -1.24 -10.22 2.33
CA LEU A 89 -0.91 -9.75 0.99
C LEU A 89 -0.77 -8.23 1.04
N ASP A 90 0.42 -7.73 0.72
CA ASP A 90 0.71 -6.31 0.56
C ASP A 90 0.82 -6.01 -0.93
N ALA A 91 -0.26 -5.50 -1.52
CA ALA A 91 -0.31 -5.07 -2.91
C ALA A 91 0.16 -3.62 -3.02
N GLY A 92 1.34 -3.42 -3.61
CA GLY A 92 2.04 -2.14 -3.65
C GLY A 92 3.00 -1.99 -2.46
N GLY A 93 4.07 -2.82 -2.43
CA GLY A 93 5.01 -2.89 -1.32
C GLY A 93 5.94 -1.70 -1.19
N HIS A 94 6.18 -0.96 -2.29
CA HIS A 94 7.07 0.18 -2.34
C HIS A 94 8.44 -0.12 -1.69
N ILE A 95 8.96 0.74 -0.83
CA ILE A 95 10.21 0.53 -0.08
C ILE A 95 9.99 -0.25 1.25
N GLY A 96 8.93 -1.04 1.34
CA GLY A 96 8.67 -1.95 2.45
C GLY A 96 8.15 -1.30 3.73
N VAL A 97 7.63 -0.08 3.68
CA VAL A 97 7.19 0.67 4.88
C VAL A 97 6.06 -0.05 5.61
N PHE A 98 5.04 -0.47 4.86
CA PHE A 98 3.90 -1.19 5.46
C PHE A 98 4.34 -2.50 6.09
N ALA A 99 5.05 -3.36 5.36
CA ALA A 99 5.51 -4.66 5.84
C ALA A 99 6.44 -4.52 7.06
N THR A 100 7.40 -3.59 7.02
CA THR A 100 8.30 -3.31 8.13
C THR A 100 7.54 -2.96 9.41
N ARG A 101 6.59 -2.04 9.30
CA ARG A 101 5.80 -1.58 10.45
C ARG A 101 4.89 -2.66 10.99
N LEU A 102 4.21 -3.36 10.09
CA LEU A 102 3.31 -4.45 10.47
C LEU A 102 4.07 -5.53 11.25
N LEU A 103 5.19 -5.98 10.72
CA LEU A 103 5.96 -7.08 11.30
C LEU A 103 6.73 -6.69 12.56
N THR A 104 7.16 -5.45 12.71
CA THR A 104 7.79 -4.97 13.95
C THR A 104 6.78 -4.80 15.07
N GLN A 105 5.57 -4.38 14.75
CA GLN A 105 4.54 -4.11 15.74
C GLN A 105 3.75 -5.35 16.16
N PHE A 106 3.55 -6.29 15.23
CA PHE A 106 2.73 -7.49 15.44
C PHE A 106 3.57 -8.77 15.26
N PRO A 107 4.20 -9.26 16.33
CA PRO A 107 5.15 -10.37 16.25
C PRO A 107 4.52 -11.72 15.90
N ARG A 108 3.21 -11.88 16.10
CA ARG A 108 2.49 -13.12 15.77
C ARG A 108 2.13 -13.25 14.29
N ILE A 109 2.17 -12.15 13.52
CA ILE A 109 1.95 -12.23 12.08
C ILE A 109 2.96 -13.17 11.45
N LYS A 110 2.46 -14.18 10.76
CA LYS A 110 3.27 -15.26 10.21
C LYS A 110 4.13 -14.80 9.05
N LYS A 111 3.53 -14.08 8.11
CA LYS A 111 4.21 -13.69 6.86
C LYS A 111 3.54 -12.51 6.18
N VAL A 112 4.33 -11.74 5.44
CA VAL A 112 3.86 -10.77 4.45
C VAL A 112 4.35 -11.21 3.07
N LEU A 113 3.43 -11.29 2.11
CA LEU A 113 3.70 -11.45 0.67
C LEU A 113 3.55 -10.07 0.05
N SER A 114 4.67 -9.38 -0.18
CA SER A 114 4.68 -7.99 -0.64
C SER A 114 5.02 -7.90 -2.11
N TYR A 115 4.08 -7.43 -2.92
CA TYR A 115 4.21 -7.29 -4.37
C TYR A 115 4.60 -5.86 -4.72
N GLU A 116 5.74 -5.71 -5.35
CA GLU A 116 6.27 -4.43 -5.83
C GLU A 116 6.89 -4.63 -7.22
N PRO A 117 6.42 -3.93 -8.26
CA PRO A 117 6.91 -4.14 -9.62
C PRO A 117 8.30 -3.54 -9.88
N PHE A 118 8.72 -2.51 -9.13
CA PHE A 118 9.93 -1.76 -9.43
C PHE A 118 11.12 -2.26 -8.60
N ARG A 119 12.07 -2.91 -9.26
CA ARG A 119 13.23 -3.53 -8.62
C ARG A 119 13.97 -2.60 -7.66
N ASN A 120 14.16 -1.33 -8.03
CA ASN A 120 14.87 -0.40 -7.17
C ASN A 120 14.12 -0.11 -5.85
N ASN A 121 12.78 -0.19 -5.83
CA ASN A 121 12.01 -0.13 -4.59
C ASN A 121 12.21 -1.38 -3.74
N ILE A 122 12.26 -2.55 -4.38
CA ILE A 122 12.48 -3.82 -3.68
C ILE A 122 13.82 -3.82 -2.95
N GLU A 123 14.90 -3.32 -3.56
CA GLU A 123 16.22 -3.23 -2.92
C GLU A 123 16.19 -2.41 -1.62
N PHE A 124 15.43 -1.31 -1.63
CA PHE A 124 15.21 -0.51 -0.42
C PHE A 124 14.31 -1.24 0.59
N ALA A 125 13.28 -1.95 0.12
CA ALA A 125 12.42 -2.74 1.00
C ALA A 125 13.20 -3.86 1.71
N GLU A 126 14.02 -4.60 0.98
CA GLU A 126 14.89 -5.65 1.54
C GLU A 126 15.86 -5.08 2.58
N LEU A 127 16.46 -3.90 2.32
CA LEU A 127 17.29 -3.20 3.28
C LEU A 127 16.50 -2.81 4.53
N ASN A 128 15.31 -2.24 4.37
CA ASN A 128 14.46 -1.77 5.46
C ASN A 128 13.97 -2.93 6.34
N LEU A 129 13.56 -4.03 5.74
CA LEU A 129 13.16 -5.25 6.44
C LEU A 129 14.33 -5.84 7.23
N GLY A 130 15.53 -5.88 6.64
CA GLY A 130 16.75 -6.36 7.29
C GLY A 130 17.17 -5.48 8.46
N GLU A 131 17.13 -4.14 8.31
CA GLU A 131 17.47 -3.19 9.37
C GLU A 131 16.57 -3.33 10.61
N ASN A 132 15.32 -3.73 10.41
CA ASN A 132 14.35 -3.92 11.50
C ASN A 132 14.26 -5.38 11.97
N GLY A 133 15.09 -6.29 11.45
CA GLY A 133 15.15 -7.70 11.87
C GLY A 133 13.88 -8.51 11.56
N VAL A 134 13.18 -8.17 10.48
CA VAL A 134 11.91 -8.82 10.10
C VAL A 134 11.91 -9.39 8.67
N ALA A 135 13.08 -9.43 8.02
CA ALA A 135 13.23 -9.87 6.64
C ALA A 135 12.82 -11.35 6.44
N ASP A 136 13.01 -12.19 7.43
CA ASP A 136 12.64 -13.61 7.41
C ASP A 136 11.13 -13.85 7.36
N ARG A 137 10.32 -12.84 7.70
CA ARG A 137 8.85 -12.89 7.68
C ARG A 137 8.22 -12.11 6.52
N CYS A 138 9.01 -11.54 5.62
CA CYS A 138 8.50 -10.84 4.44
C CYS A 138 9.12 -11.41 3.17
N GLU A 139 8.28 -11.77 2.22
CA GLU A 139 8.70 -12.13 0.87
C GLU A 139 8.40 -10.97 -0.07
N MET A 140 9.47 -10.32 -0.58
CA MET A 140 9.35 -9.33 -1.62
C MET A 140 9.24 -10.01 -2.99
N ILE A 141 8.16 -9.73 -3.71
CA ILE A 141 7.83 -10.37 -5.00
C ILE A 141 7.86 -9.29 -6.08
N GLU A 142 8.83 -9.40 -7.00
CA GLU A 142 8.97 -8.49 -8.13
C GLU A 142 7.90 -8.77 -9.18
N ALA A 143 6.72 -8.19 -8.99
CA ALA A 143 5.62 -8.28 -9.95
C ALA A 143 4.57 -7.20 -9.72
N ALA A 144 3.94 -6.75 -10.80
CA ALA A 144 2.66 -6.06 -10.75
C ALA A 144 1.53 -7.07 -10.59
N LEU A 145 0.52 -6.74 -9.79
CA LEU A 145 -0.70 -7.53 -9.69
C LEU A 145 -1.67 -7.13 -10.79
N VAL A 146 -2.22 -8.12 -11.47
CA VAL A 146 -3.15 -7.94 -12.61
C VAL A 146 -4.39 -8.82 -12.45
N PRO A 147 -5.53 -8.45 -13.06
CA PRO A 147 -6.76 -9.25 -12.95
C PRO A 147 -6.74 -10.53 -13.79
N ASN A 148 -5.89 -10.63 -14.81
CA ASN A 148 -5.90 -11.71 -15.80
C ASN A 148 -4.76 -12.71 -15.59
N ASP A 149 -5.05 -13.99 -15.86
CA ASP A 149 -4.08 -15.09 -15.72
C ASP A 149 -3.03 -15.16 -16.83
N ASP A 150 -3.39 -14.75 -18.04
CA ASP A 150 -2.53 -14.90 -19.21
C ASP A 150 -1.46 -13.83 -19.36
N THR A 151 -1.52 -12.80 -18.52
CA THR A 151 -0.60 -11.68 -18.57
C THR A 151 0.68 -12.00 -17.81
N LYS A 152 1.79 -12.16 -18.51
CA LYS A 152 3.11 -12.43 -17.91
C LYS A 152 3.90 -11.17 -17.59
N ASN A 153 3.71 -10.15 -18.39
CA ASN A 153 4.37 -8.85 -18.25
C ASN A 153 3.40 -7.74 -18.58
N VAL A 154 3.58 -6.58 -17.95
CA VAL A 154 2.78 -5.38 -18.17
C VAL A 154 3.64 -4.14 -18.26
N ASP A 155 3.11 -3.12 -18.92
CA ASP A 155 3.70 -1.79 -18.91
C ASP A 155 3.46 -1.13 -17.55
N PHE A 156 4.51 -0.57 -16.98
CA PHE A 156 4.51 0.11 -15.71
C PHE A 156 5.11 1.51 -15.86
N PHE A 157 4.47 2.52 -15.30
CA PHE A 157 4.79 3.91 -15.54
C PHE A 157 5.42 4.54 -14.28
N LEU A 158 6.72 4.80 -14.35
CA LEU A 158 7.50 5.37 -13.26
C LEU A 158 7.21 6.86 -13.12
N ALA A 159 6.75 7.26 -11.94
CA ALA A 159 6.52 8.65 -11.59
C ALA A 159 7.81 9.29 -11.05
N TRP A 160 7.83 10.62 -11.01
CA TRP A 160 8.87 11.40 -10.35
C TRP A 160 8.81 11.32 -8.81
N ASP A 161 7.74 10.77 -8.26
CA ASP A 161 7.52 10.45 -6.86
C ASP A 161 7.41 8.92 -6.76
N SER A 162 8.29 8.30 -6.00
CA SER A 162 8.42 6.84 -5.93
C SER A 162 7.14 6.13 -5.44
N GLY A 163 6.35 6.83 -4.65
CA GLY A 163 5.06 6.32 -4.18
C GLY A 163 3.92 6.37 -5.21
N LYS A 164 4.17 6.88 -6.43
CA LYS A 164 3.12 7.09 -7.44
C LYS A 164 3.35 6.33 -8.75
N HIS A 165 4.15 5.30 -8.72
CA HIS A 165 4.29 4.39 -9.85
C HIS A 165 2.98 3.64 -10.10
N SER A 166 2.60 3.42 -11.35
CA SER A 166 1.26 2.91 -11.67
C SER A 166 1.25 2.10 -12.95
N LEU A 167 0.29 1.16 -13.07
CA LEU A 167 -0.07 0.50 -14.32
C LEU A 167 -0.78 1.44 -15.31
N LEU A 168 -1.23 2.59 -14.85
CA LEU A 168 -2.00 3.51 -15.67
C LEU A 168 -1.10 4.44 -16.46
N PRO A 169 -1.29 4.57 -17.78
CA PRO A 169 -0.49 5.43 -18.62
C PRO A 169 -0.70 6.91 -18.26
N VAL A 170 0.34 7.56 -17.79
CA VAL A 170 0.35 8.98 -17.49
C VAL A 170 1.40 9.68 -18.36
N ARG A 171 0.99 10.73 -19.07
CA ARG A 171 1.89 11.48 -19.94
C ARG A 171 3.10 12.03 -19.16
N GLY A 172 4.29 11.78 -19.69
CA GLY A 172 5.55 12.27 -19.12
C GLY A 172 6.19 11.33 -18.08
N ARG A 173 5.59 10.18 -17.82
CA ARG A 173 6.22 9.11 -17.02
C ARG A 173 7.09 8.23 -17.91
N THR A 174 8.15 7.67 -17.33
CA THR A 174 8.97 6.64 -17.97
C THR A 174 8.22 5.32 -17.95
N GLN A 175 8.06 4.70 -19.12
CA GLN A 175 7.46 3.37 -19.23
C GLN A 175 8.56 2.30 -19.12
N VAL A 176 8.30 1.28 -18.32
CA VAL A 176 9.11 0.06 -18.21
C VAL A 176 8.20 -1.16 -18.31
N THR A 177 8.75 -2.30 -18.66
CA THR A 177 8.00 -3.56 -18.65
C THR A 177 8.39 -4.35 -17.42
N VAL A 178 7.41 -4.81 -16.65
CA VAL A 178 7.60 -5.54 -15.39
C VAL A 178 6.86 -6.87 -15.41
N PRO A 179 7.32 -7.88 -14.63
CA PRO A 179 6.58 -9.12 -14.46
C PRO A 179 5.17 -8.86 -13.90
N ALA A 180 4.23 -9.71 -14.27
CA ALA A 180 2.86 -9.66 -13.80
C ALA A 180 2.45 -10.98 -13.12
N LYS A 181 1.62 -10.88 -12.07
CA LYS A 181 1.00 -11.99 -11.35
C LYS A 181 -0.49 -11.77 -11.19
N ASN A 182 -1.26 -12.85 -11.28
CA ASN A 182 -2.70 -12.77 -11.09
C ASN A 182 -3.03 -12.47 -9.62
N PHE A 183 -3.83 -11.42 -9.40
CA PHE A 183 -4.22 -10.95 -8.09
C PHE A 183 -5.06 -11.98 -7.33
N SER A 184 -6.08 -12.57 -7.98
CA SER A 184 -6.97 -13.54 -7.33
C SER A 184 -6.22 -14.80 -6.88
N LYS A 185 -5.16 -15.20 -7.60
CA LYS A 185 -4.30 -16.32 -7.17
C LYS A 185 -3.43 -15.95 -5.99
N ALA A 186 -2.81 -14.76 -6.02
CA ALA A 186 -2.03 -14.26 -4.90
C ALA A 186 -2.88 -14.11 -3.63
N LEU A 187 -4.13 -13.64 -3.78
CA LEU A 187 -5.06 -13.45 -2.67
C LEU A 187 -5.43 -14.76 -1.96
N LYS A 188 -5.46 -15.88 -2.67
CA LYS A 188 -5.75 -17.20 -2.07
C LYS A 188 -4.68 -17.66 -1.07
N GLU A 189 -3.47 -17.13 -1.15
CA GLU A 189 -2.37 -17.44 -0.24
C GLU A 189 -2.40 -16.62 1.06
N ALA A 190 -3.31 -15.64 1.14
CA ALA A 190 -3.39 -14.69 2.24
C ALA A 190 -4.68 -14.82 3.06
N THR A 191 -4.62 -14.33 4.29
CA THR A 191 -5.79 -14.17 5.17
C THR A 191 -6.13 -12.70 5.40
N CYS A 192 -5.21 -11.80 5.08
CA CYS A 192 -5.41 -10.36 5.17
C CYS A 192 -4.82 -9.66 3.93
N LEU A 193 -5.38 -8.52 3.58
CA LEU A 193 -5.01 -7.71 2.43
C LEU A 193 -4.73 -6.26 2.84
N LYS A 194 -3.60 -5.70 2.40
CA LYS A 194 -3.42 -4.26 2.18
C LYS A 194 -3.29 -4.03 0.68
N MET A 195 -3.97 -3.03 0.16
CA MET A 195 -3.90 -2.66 -1.26
C MET A 195 -3.73 -1.15 -1.41
N ASP A 196 -2.70 -0.79 -2.16
CA ASP A 196 -2.38 0.57 -2.56
C ASP A 196 -1.54 0.45 -3.85
N VAL A 197 -2.20 0.46 -5.00
CA VAL A 197 -1.61 0.14 -6.33
C VAL A 197 -1.79 1.27 -7.33
N GLU A 198 -2.07 2.47 -6.82
CA GLU A 198 -2.06 3.71 -7.60
C GLU A 198 -3.00 3.67 -8.82
N GLY A 199 -4.23 3.16 -8.60
CA GLY A 199 -5.35 3.26 -9.53
C GLY A 199 -5.77 1.98 -10.24
N ALA A 200 -5.18 0.83 -9.93
CA ALA A 200 -5.61 -0.47 -10.44
C ALA A 200 -6.63 -1.19 -9.52
N GLU A 201 -6.99 -0.60 -8.38
CA GLU A 201 -7.79 -1.22 -7.32
C GLU A 201 -9.13 -1.74 -7.83
N TYR A 202 -9.83 -0.94 -8.66
CA TYR A 202 -11.15 -1.32 -9.17
C TYR A 202 -11.11 -2.63 -9.95
N ASP A 203 -10.21 -2.73 -10.91
CA ASP A 203 -10.13 -3.90 -11.79
C ASP A 203 -9.64 -5.15 -11.03
N LEU A 204 -8.72 -4.98 -10.09
CA LEU A 204 -8.23 -6.07 -9.24
C LEU A 204 -9.35 -6.60 -8.34
N ILE A 205 -10.06 -5.74 -7.62
CA ILE A 205 -11.13 -6.14 -6.71
C ILE A 205 -12.27 -6.83 -7.49
N LYS A 206 -12.65 -6.30 -8.65
CA LYS A 206 -13.69 -6.88 -9.51
C LYS A 206 -13.31 -8.27 -10.06
N SER A 207 -12.02 -8.60 -10.13
CA SER A 207 -11.55 -9.89 -10.61
C SER A 207 -11.64 -11.01 -9.56
N VAL A 208 -11.90 -10.69 -8.30
CA VAL A 208 -11.97 -11.67 -7.22
C VAL A 208 -13.37 -12.25 -7.12
N GLU A 209 -13.49 -13.54 -7.30
CA GLU A 209 -14.76 -14.28 -7.18
C GLU A 209 -15.05 -14.74 -5.75
N ASP A 210 -14.00 -14.98 -4.96
CA ASP A 210 -14.11 -15.52 -3.62
C ASP A 210 -13.23 -14.75 -2.60
N TRP A 211 -13.90 -14.11 -1.64
CA TRP A 211 -13.30 -13.37 -0.54
C TRP A 211 -13.33 -14.15 0.79
N SER A 212 -13.74 -15.41 0.78
CA SER A 212 -13.97 -16.18 2.02
C SER A 212 -12.74 -16.25 2.92
N ASN A 213 -11.56 -16.33 2.34
CA ASN A 213 -10.29 -16.48 3.05
C ASN A 213 -9.80 -15.16 3.71
N ILE A 214 -10.30 -14.02 3.25
CA ILE A 214 -9.82 -12.72 3.72
C ILE A 214 -10.65 -12.27 4.91
N ARG A 215 -10.02 -12.12 6.07
CA ARG A 215 -10.68 -11.62 7.28
C ARG A 215 -10.55 -10.10 7.47
N ILE A 216 -9.46 -9.49 6.96
CA ILE A 216 -9.23 -8.04 6.99
C ILE A 216 -8.76 -7.60 5.61
N ALA A 217 -9.37 -6.55 5.08
CA ALA A 217 -8.88 -5.86 3.89
C ALA A 217 -8.76 -4.36 4.19
N ILE A 218 -7.63 -3.77 3.81
CA ILE A 218 -7.34 -2.35 3.96
C ILE A 218 -6.93 -1.82 2.61
N ILE A 219 -7.68 -0.84 2.14
CA ILE A 219 -7.58 -0.37 0.76
C ILE A 219 -7.39 1.15 0.75
N GLU A 220 -6.34 1.60 0.08
CA GLU A 220 -6.26 2.96 -0.44
C GLU A 220 -6.84 2.94 -1.86
N TYR A 221 -7.98 3.58 -2.06
CA TYR A 221 -8.69 3.59 -3.34
C TYR A 221 -8.45 4.91 -4.07
N HIS A 222 -7.90 4.83 -5.27
CA HIS A 222 -7.59 5.98 -6.11
C HIS A 222 -8.72 6.27 -7.10
N PHE A 223 -9.35 7.44 -6.94
CA PHE A 223 -10.27 7.97 -7.95
C PHE A 223 -9.47 8.52 -9.13
N HIS A 224 -9.49 7.83 -10.24
CA HIS A 224 -8.64 8.08 -11.40
C HIS A 224 -8.65 9.54 -11.88
N TYR A 225 -7.48 10.14 -12.08
CA TYR A 225 -7.27 11.53 -12.47
C TYR A 225 -8.00 11.97 -13.76
N ARG A 226 -8.20 11.05 -14.70
CA ARG A 226 -8.81 11.36 -16.00
C ARG A 226 -10.30 11.21 -16.05
N ASN A 227 -10.91 10.57 -15.07
CA ASN A 227 -12.34 10.34 -14.98
C ASN A 227 -12.93 10.99 -13.73
N LEU A 228 -12.72 12.31 -13.58
CA LEU A 228 -13.59 13.17 -12.75
C LEU A 228 -15.04 13.19 -13.28
N SER A 229 -15.29 12.39 -14.31
CA SER A 229 -16.56 12.22 -14.96
C SER A 229 -17.53 11.38 -14.12
N LYS A 230 -18.79 11.53 -14.43
CA LYS A 230 -19.92 10.66 -14.06
C LYS A 230 -19.46 9.20 -14.01
N GLY A 231 -19.63 8.52 -12.91
CA GLY A 231 -19.31 7.10 -12.77
C GLY A 231 -18.16 6.74 -11.81
N ARG A 232 -17.41 7.71 -11.29
CA ARG A 232 -16.34 7.38 -10.34
C ARG A 232 -16.87 6.99 -8.96
N VAL A 233 -17.94 7.67 -8.51
CA VAL A 233 -18.63 7.36 -7.25
C VAL A 233 -19.39 6.04 -7.40
N GLU A 234 -20.00 5.82 -8.55
CA GLU A 234 -20.68 4.57 -8.88
C GLU A 234 -19.73 3.39 -8.83
N LYS A 235 -18.53 3.48 -9.43
CA LYS A 235 -17.50 2.45 -9.35
C LYS A 235 -17.04 2.18 -7.94
N PHE A 236 -16.83 3.22 -7.14
CA PHE A 236 -16.49 3.06 -5.74
C PHE A 236 -17.62 2.38 -4.96
N ASN A 237 -18.89 2.75 -5.21
CA ASN A 237 -20.04 2.09 -4.60
C ASN A 237 -20.12 0.61 -4.99
N GLU A 238 -19.84 0.24 -6.25
CA GLU A 238 -19.75 -1.16 -6.66
C GLU A 238 -18.70 -1.93 -5.85
N ILE A 239 -17.54 -1.32 -5.59
CA ILE A 239 -16.51 -1.91 -4.73
C ILE A 239 -17.03 -2.07 -3.29
N LEU A 240 -17.65 -1.03 -2.73
CA LEU A 240 -18.24 -1.14 -1.39
C LEU A 240 -19.32 -2.21 -1.30
N ASP A 241 -20.11 -2.41 -2.34
CA ASP A 241 -21.14 -3.46 -2.39
C ASP A 241 -20.52 -4.86 -2.40
N ILE A 242 -19.40 -5.06 -3.11
CA ILE A 242 -18.63 -6.31 -3.02
C ILE A 242 -18.19 -6.58 -1.58
N PHE A 243 -17.63 -5.56 -0.92
CA PHE A 243 -17.17 -5.73 0.46
C PHE A 243 -18.33 -5.92 1.43
N ARG A 244 -19.46 -5.22 1.29
CA ARG A 244 -20.68 -5.41 2.11
C ARG A 244 -21.25 -6.82 1.98
N ALA A 245 -21.10 -7.45 0.83
CA ALA A 245 -21.56 -8.81 0.61
C ALA A 245 -20.65 -9.87 1.25
N ASN A 246 -19.40 -9.53 1.59
CA ASN A 246 -18.37 -10.48 2.00
C ASN A 246 -17.77 -10.22 3.39
N PHE A 247 -18.04 -9.07 4.00
CA PHE A 247 -17.49 -8.67 5.30
C PHE A 247 -18.58 -8.13 6.22
N ASP A 248 -18.38 -8.28 7.53
CA ASP A 248 -19.36 -7.87 8.53
C ASP A 248 -19.32 -6.36 8.80
N ASP A 249 -18.14 -5.79 8.84
CA ASP A 249 -17.92 -4.36 9.12
C ASP A 249 -17.11 -3.71 8.01
N ILE A 250 -17.57 -2.51 7.61
CA ILE A 250 -16.84 -1.67 6.65
C ILE A 250 -16.69 -0.27 7.23
N TYR A 251 -15.45 0.20 7.25
CA TYR A 251 -15.06 1.51 7.75
C TYR A 251 -14.55 2.33 6.58
N VAL A 252 -15.24 3.39 6.22
CA VAL A 252 -14.84 4.30 5.15
C VAL A 252 -14.39 5.61 5.76
N CYS A 253 -13.22 6.10 5.32
CA CYS A 253 -12.74 7.40 5.76
C CYS A 253 -13.72 8.51 5.34
N PRO A 254 -14.10 9.45 6.23
CA PRO A 254 -15.27 10.33 6.06
C PRO A 254 -15.18 11.38 4.95
N ASN A 255 -14.18 11.36 4.09
CA ASN A 255 -13.98 12.39 3.06
C ASN A 255 -14.46 12.00 1.65
N VAL A 256 -15.19 10.91 1.50
CA VAL A 256 -15.65 10.41 0.17
C VAL A 256 -16.62 11.36 -0.52
N GLU A 257 -17.38 12.15 0.23
CA GLU A 257 -18.36 13.09 -0.33
C GLU A 257 -17.72 14.38 -0.88
N ASN A 258 -16.47 14.64 -0.51
CA ASN A 258 -15.78 15.81 -1.03
C ASN A 258 -15.29 15.53 -2.45
N THR A 259 -15.93 16.12 -3.44
CA THR A 259 -15.66 15.97 -4.88
C THR A 259 -14.23 16.32 -5.31
N LYS A 260 -13.40 16.82 -4.39
CA LYS A 260 -11.99 17.16 -4.62
C LYS A 260 -11.01 16.11 -4.10
N THR A 261 -11.47 15.08 -3.39
CA THR A 261 -10.59 14.02 -2.95
C THR A 261 -10.25 13.05 -4.09
N TRP A 262 -8.96 12.81 -4.26
CA TRP A 262 -8.42 11.89 -5.26
C TRP A 262 -8.28 10.47 -4.75
N ILE A 263 -8.30 10.32 -3.43
CA ILE A 263 -8.00 9.10 -2.69
C ILE A 263 -9.02 8.96 -1.56
N THR A 264 -9.45 7.75 -1.30
CA THR A 264 -10.17 7.40 -0.07
C THR A 264 -9.59 6.12 0.51
N HIS A 265 -9.73 5.96 1.82
CA HIS A 265 -9.31 4.75 2.52
C HIS A 265 -10.54 4.04 3.08
N PHE A 266 -10.55 2.74 2.99
CA PHE A 266 -11.52 1.95 3.72
C PHE A 266 -10.91 0.66 4.26
N ALA A 267 -11.53 0.12 5.29
CA ALA A 267 -11.21 -1.20 5.82
C ALA A 267 -12.48 -2.05 5.89
N ALA A 268 -12.32 -3.33 5.67
CA ALA A 268 -13.37 -4.32 5.80
C ALA A 268 -12.89 -5.45 6.70
N VAL A 269 -13.76 -5.92 7.60
CA VAL A 269 -13.41 -6.90 8.63
C VAL A 269 -14.49 -7.95 8.73
N LYS A 270 -14.10 -9.23 8.86
CA LYS A 270 -14.99 -10.31 9.30
C LYS A 270 -14.86 -10.48 10.81
N ARG A 271 -15.99 -10.57 11.47
CA ARG A 271 -16.08 -10.99 12.88
C ARG A 271 -15.90 -12.51 12.90
N GLY A 272 -14.88 -12.97 13.59
CA GLY A 272 -14.66 -14.40 13.80
C GLY A 272 -15.73 -15.05 14.66
#